data_b7d5d4f69c1f5beeb919dc6fb62c1770
#
_entry.id   b7d5d4f69c1f5beeb919dc6fb62c1770
#
_cell.length_a   1.000
_cell.length_b   1.000
_cell.length_c   1.000
_cell.angle_alpha   90.00
_cell.angle_beta   90.00
_cell.angle_gamma   90.00
#
_symmetry.space_group_name_H-M   'P 1'
#
loop_
_entity.id
_entity.type
_entity.pdbx_description
1 polymer ?
#
loop_
_entity_poly.entity_id
_entity_poly.type
_entity_poly.pdbx_seq_one_letter_code
_entity_poly.pdbx_strand_id
1 'polypeptide(L)'
;ASQPDEVKARYIYRNPKETMSFFGIDEGMTVVEALPGGGWYTKILVPSLGSGGTLVGANYPTAIYRNFGADEERIAKQKTWPTDWPAQIDKEKPENSAKVSGFIMGELPAAMAGTADRFLFIRALHNLARFEQDGGHLTTALKSAYDILKPGGIVGVVQHEAPESASDKWASGANGYLKMDFVIAQLEAAGFEFLAS
;
A
#
# COMPACT_ATOMS: atom_id res chain seq x y z
N ALA A 1 -3.73 -16.25 -14.93
CA ALA A 1 -3.74 -15.32 -16.07
C ALA A 1 -2.31 -15.08 -16.56
N SER A 2 -2.13 -14.97 -17.88
CA SER A 2 -0.82 -14.70 -18.49
C SER A 2 -0.47 -13.22 -18.28
N GLN A 3 0.52 -12.97 -17.41
CA GLN A 3 1.05 -11.61 -17.22
C GLN A 3 2.05 -11.26 -18.32
N PRO A 4 2.25 -9.97 -18.67
CA PRO A 4 3.31 -9.53 -19.54
C PRO A 4 4.70 -10.00 -19.08
N ASP A 5 5.60 -10.27 -20.02
CA ASP A 5 6.93 -10.84 -19.69
C ASP A 5 7.78 -9.90 -18.82
N GLU A 6 7.65 -8.59 -18.97
CA GLU A 6 8.29 -7.58 -18.13
C GLU A 6 7.83 -7.63 -16.67
N VAL A 7 6.56 -8.03 -16.42
CA VAL A 7 6.04 -8.25 -15.07
C VAL A 7 6.62 -9.53 -14.50
N LYS A 8 6.63 -10.61 -15.30
CA LYS A 8 7.17 -11.93 -14.91
C LYS A 8 8.66 -11.90 -14.62
N ALA A 9 9.46 -11.11 -15.35
CA ALA A 9 10.90 -11.00 -15.14
C ALA A 9 11.28 -10.60 -13.70
N ARG A 10 10.37 -9.98 -12.95
CA ARG A 10 10.59 -9.59 -11.55
C ARG A 10 10.06 -10.61 -10.53
N TYR A 11 9.43 -11.70 -10.95
CA TYR A 11 8.86 -12.70 -10.04
C TYR A 11 9.90 -13.36 -9.15
N ILE A 12 11.09 -13.67 -9.72
CA ILE A 12 12.21 -14.28 -8.98
C ILE A 12 12.75 -13.43 -7.83
N TYR A 13 12.49 -12.11 -7.86
CA TYR A 13 12.94 -11.16 -6.83
C TYR A 13 11.79 -10.71 -5.91
N ARG A 14 10.55 -10.88 -6.32
CA ARG A 14 9.38 -10.33 -5.60
C ARG A 14 8.46 -11.42 -5.06
N ASN A 15 8.66 -12.67 -5.47
CA ASN A 15 7.93 -13.85 -5.01
C ASN A 15 6.42 -13.57 -4.80
N PRO A 16 5.69 -13.07 -5.83
CA PRO A 16 4.33 -12.57 -5.63
C PRO A 16 3.36 -13.65 -5.15
N LYS A 17 3.55 -14.89 -5.59
CA LYS A 17 2.69 -16.02 -5.19
C LYS A 17 2.85 -16.30 -3.70
N GLU A 18 4.09 -16.40 -3.25
CA GLU A 18 4.44 -16.66 -1.86
C GLU A 18 3.99 -15.50 -0.97
N THR A 19 4.19 -14.25 -1.42
CA THR A 19 3.74 -13.04 -0.73
C THR A 19 2.23 -13.03 -0.57
N MET A 20 1.47 -13.30 -1.63
CA MET A 20 0.00 -13.33 -1.56
C MET A 20 -0.49 -14.47 -0.66
N SER A 21 0.14 -15.65 -0.75
CA SER A 21 -0.18 -16.79 0.11
C SER A 21 0.11 -16.50 1.59
N PHE A 22 1.25 -15.86 1.89
CA PHE A 22 1.63 -15.49 3.26
C PHE A 22 0.63 -14.51 3.89
N PHE A 23 0.14 -13.53 3.11
CA PHE A 23 -0.88 -12.59 3.57
C PHE A 23 -2.30 -13.14 3.48
N GLY A 24 -2.49 -14.38 3.04
CA GLY A 24 -3.81 -15.00 2.90
C GLY A 24 -4.73 -14.22 1.98
N ILE A 25 -4.25 -13.88 0.79
CA ILE A 25 -5.03 -13.15 -0.22
C ILE A 25 -5.74 -14.17 -1.11
N ASP A 26 -7.08 -14.14 -1.09
CA ASP A 26 -7.94 -15.04 -1.85
C ASP A 26 -8.86 -14.28 -2.82
N GLU A 27 -9.41 -15.00 -3.78
CA GLU A 27 -10.43 -14.49 -4.70
C GLU A 27 -11.66 -13.98 -3.93
N GLY A 28 -12.26 -12.90 -4.40
CA GLY A 28 -13.43 -12.28 -3.79
C GLY A 28 -13.12 -11.30 -2.66
N MET A 29 -11.89 -11.22 -2.18
CA MET A 29 -11.51 -10.28 -1.12
C MET A 29 -11.50 -8.83 -1.58
N THR A 30 -11.62 -7.92 -0.61
CA THR A 30 -11.28 -6.51 -0.76
C THR A 30 -9.86 -6.29 -0.24
N VAL A 31 -8.94 -5.95 -1.14
CA VAL A 31 -7.52 -5.73 -0.84
C VAL A 31 -7.16 -4.28 -1.12
N VAL A 32 -6.45 -3.66 -0.18
CA VAL A 32 -5.89 -2.30 -0.36
C VAL A 32 -4.42 -2.43 -0.75
N GLU A 33 -4.02 -1.77 -1.84
CA GLU A 33 -2.63 -1.60 -2.26
C GLU A 33 -2.17 -0.18 -1.94
N ALA A 34 -1.29 -0.01 -0.96
CA ALA A 34 -0.69 1.28 -0.69
C ALA A 34 0.33 1.65 -1.77
N LEU A 35 0.21 2.85 -2.29
CA LEU A 35 1.15 3.45 -3.23
C LEU A 35 1.41 2.57 -4.45
N PRO A 36 0.40 2.25 -5.27
CA PRO A 36 0.52 1.31 -6.39
C PRO A 36 1.65 1.66 -7.38
N GLY A 37 2.03 2.94 -7.47
CA GLY A 37 3.11 3.44 -8.32
C GLY A 37 2.90 3.04 -9.78
N GLY A 38 3.86 2.32 -10.37
CA GLY A 38 3.75 1.80 -11.74
C GLY A 38 2.87 0.56 -11.89
N GLY A 39 2.07 0.19 -10.87
CA GLY A 39 1.05 -0.85 -10.94
C GLY A 39 1.57 -2.28 -11.04
N TRP A 40 2.78 -2.58 -10.54
CA TRP A 40 3.34 -3.92 -10.66
C TRP A 40 2.51 -4.96 -9.90
N TYR A 41 2.18 -4.69 -8.63
CA TYR A 41 1.28 -5.56 -7.85
C TYR A 41 -0.17 -5.42 -8.30
N THR A 42 -0.62 -4.22 -8.70
CA THR A 42 -1.95 -3.98 -9.28
C THR A 42 -2.26 -4.97 -10.41
N LYS A 43 -1.31 -5.15 -11.35
CA LYS A 43 -1.44 -6.09 -12.49
C LYS A 43 -1.56 -7.57 -12.07
N ILE A 44 -1.16 -7.90 -10.85
CA ILE A 44 -1.29 -9.24 -10.27
C ILE A 44 -2.59 -9.35 -9.46
N LEU A 45 -2.83 -8.38 -8.56
CA LEU A 45 -3.96 -8.39 -7.64
C LEU A 45 -5.30 -8.31 -8.39
N VAL A 46 -5.43 -7.40 -9.37
CA VAL A 46 -6.67 -7.20 -10.12
C VAL A 46 -7.23 -8.51 -10.71
N PRO A 47 -6.46 -9.29 -11.50
CA PRO A 47 -6.98 -10.57 -12.00
C PRO A 47 -7.09 -11.66 -10.93
N SER A 48 -6.25 -11.64 -9.88
CA SER A 48 -6.26 -12.68 -8.84
C SER A 48 -7.45 -12.58 -7.90
N LEU A 49 -7.96 -11.37 -7.67
CA LEU A 49 -9.14 -11.15 -6.83
C LEU A 49 -10.45 -11.51 -7.55
N GLY A 50 -10.44 -11.67 -8.89
CA GLY A 50 -11.59 -12.05 -9.67
C GLY A 50 -12.73 -11.04 -9.65
N SER A 51 -13.84 -11.33 -10.34
CA SER A 51 -14.97 -10.41 -10.49
C SER A 51 -15.76 -10.14 -9.20
N GLY A 52 -15.65 -11.02 -8.22
CA GLY A 52 -16.21 -10.85 -6.88
C GLY A 52 -15.38 -9.96 -5.95
N GLY A 53 -14.12 -9.74 -6.28
CA GLY A 53 -13.19 -8.98 -5.45
C GLY A 53 -13.14 -7.49 -5.76
N THR A 54 -12.42 -6.77 -4.90
CA THR A 54 -12.17 -5.33 -5.06
C THR A 54 -10.71 -5.02 -4.75
N LEU A 55 -10.04 -4.28 -5.63
CA LEU A 55 -8.76 -3.65 -5.36
C LEU A 55 -8.98 -2.17 -5.06
N VAL A 56 -8.50 -1.73 -3.90
CA VAL A 56 -8.53 -0.32 -3.48
C VAL A 56 -7.11 0.22 -3.51
N GLY A 57 -6.83 1.22 -4.33
CA GLY A 57 -5.56 1.95 -4.27
C GLY A 57 -5.59 2.97 -3.13
N ALA A 58 -4.51 3.04 -2.34
CA ALA A 58 -4.32 4.08 -1.34
C ALA A 58 -3.12 4.95 -1.72
N ASN A 59 -3.36 6.23 -2.04
CA ASN A 59 -2.29 7.16 -2.38
C ASN A 59 -1.77 7.89 -1.14
N TYR A 60 -0.62 8.53 -1.27
CA TYR A 60 -0.01 9.35 -0.24
C TYR A 60 -0.96 10.41 0.33
N PRO A 61 -0.84 10.74 1.64
CA PRO A 61 -1.39 11.99 2.15
C PRO A 61 -0.91 13.16 1.29
N THR A 62 -1.83 14.00 0.84
CA THR A 62 -1.52 15.03 -0.17
C THR A 62 -0.37 15.97 0.25
N ALA A 63 -0.25 16.25 1.55
CA ALA A 63 0.78 17.14 2.09
C ALA A 63 2.23 16.64 1.87
N ILE A 64 2.45 15.31 1.81
CA ILE A 64 3.81 14.74 1.65
C ILE A 64 4.49 15.15 0.34
N TYR A 65 3.70 15.50 -0.68
CA TYR A 65 4.25 15.89 -1.98
C TYR A 65 5.13 17.14 -1.91
N ARG A 66 4.93 18.03 -0.91
CA ARG A 66 5.84 19.13 -0.65
C ARG A 66 7.24 18.66 -0.25
N ASN A 67 7.32 17.59 0.53
CA ASN A 67 8.58 16.98 0.94
C ASN A 67 9.34 16.34 -0.24
N PHE A 68 8.61 15.96 -1.31
CA PHE A 68 9.17 15.53 -2.59
C PHE A 68 9.50 16.69 -3.55
N GLY A 69 9.34 17.94 -3.12
CA GLY A 69 9.63 19.12 -3.94
C GLY A 69 8.57 19.45 -4.99
N ALA A 70 7.32 18.97 -4.81
CA ALA A 70 6.22 19.29 -5.72
C ALA A 70 5.70 20.70 -5.47
N ASP A 71 5.38 21.41 -6.54
CA ASP A 71 4.66 22.69 -6.52
C ASP A 71 3.16 22.51 -6.24
N GLU A 72 2.45 23.59 -6.01
CA GLU A 72 1.03 23.58 -5.68
C GLU A 72 0.16 23.00 -6.82
N GLU A 73 0.55 23.18 -8.09
CA GLU A 73 -0.17 22.61 -9.22
C GLU A 73 -0.08 21.07 -9.20
N ARG A 74 1.11 20.54 -8.98
CA ARG A 74 1.35 19.10 -8.89
C ARG A 74 0.66 18.49 -7.67
N ILE A 75 0.62 19.21 -6.55
CA ILE A 75 -0.11 18.80 -5.34
C ILE A 75 -1.62 18.77 -5.61
N ALA A 76 -2.16 19.80 -6.26
CA ALA A 76 -3.58 19.88 -6.60
C ALA A 76 -4.02 18.70 -7.50
N LYS A 77 -3.18 18.26 -8.44
CA LYS A 77 -3.43 17.07 -9.27
C LYS A 77 -3.56 15.76 -8.49
N GLN A 78 -2.96 15.70 -7.30
CA GLN A 78 -3.10 14.48 -6.48
C GLN A 78 -4.50 14.31 -5.91
N LYS A 79 -5.28 15.38 -5.79
CA LYS A 79 -6.66 15.31 -5.30
C LYS A 79 -7.61 14.57 -6.23
N THR A 80 -7.31 14.51 -7.53
CA THR A 80 -8.10 13.74 -8.51
C THR A 80 -7.67 12.29 -8.64
N TRP A 81 -6.53 11.91 -8.02
CA TRP A 81 -5.99 10.56 -8.11
C TRP A 81 -6.99 9.44 -7.73
N PRO A 82 -7.85 9.61 -6.69
CA PRO A 82 -8.85 8.59 -6.35
C PRO A 82 -9.86 8.27 -7.46
N THR A 83 -10.01 9.17 -8.42
CA THR A 83 -10.87 9.00 -9.60
C THR A 83 -10.06 8.60 -10.82
N ASP A 84 -8.89 9.22 -11.03
CA ASP A 84 -8.09 9.05 -12.24
C ASP A 84 -7.42 7.67 -12.29
N TRP A 85 -6.84 7.23 -11.16
CA TRP A 85 -6.16 5.94 -11.10
C TRP A 85 -7.10 4.74 -11.34
N PRO A 86 -8.27 4.63 -10.68
CA PRO A 86 -9.23 3.56 -10.99
C PRO A 86 -9.68 3.59 -12.45
N ALA A 87 -9.97 4.77 -12.99
CA ALA A 87 -10.39 4.91 -14.39
C ALA A 87 -9.30 4.47 -15.39
N GLN A 88 -8.02 4.66 -15.05
CA GLN A 88 -6.92 4.14 -15.86
C GLN A 88 -6.87 2.61 -15.78
N ILE A 89 -6.92 2.04 -14.58
CA ILE A 89 -6.86 0.59 -14.41
C ILE A 89 -8.05 -0.10 -15.09
N ASP A 90 -9.25 0.47 -15.00
CA ASP A 90 -10.47 -0.07 -15.64
C ASP A 90 -10.36 -0.18 -17.16
N LYS A 91 -9.58 0.68 -17.80
CA LYS A 91 -9.32 0.61 -19.26
C LYS A 91 -8.37 -0.52 -19.66
N GLU A 92 -7.47 -0.90 -18.74
CA GLU A 92 -6.36 -1.83 -19.02
C GLU A 92 -6.60 -3.23 -18.43
N LYS A 93 -7.51 -3.36 -17.46
CA LYS A 93 -7.73 -4.62 -16.73
C LYS A 93 -8.44 -5.67 -17.59
N PRO A 94 -8.17 -6.97 -17.34
CA PRO A 94 -8.90 -8.05 -17.99
C PRO A 94 -10.40 -8.03 -17.65
N GLU A 95 -11.22 -8.55 -18.54
CA GLU A 95 -12.61 -8.87 -18.21
C GLU A 95 -12.69 -9.84 -17.04
N ASN A 96 -13.81 -9.82 -16.31
CA ASN A 96 -14.04 -10.67 -15.13
C ASN A 96 -12.96 -10.55 -14.03
N SER A 97 -12.35 -9.39 -13.90
CA SER A 97 -11.40 -9.07 -12.84
C SER A 97 -12.01 -8.16 -11.77
N ALA A 98 -11.24 -7.86 -10.71
CA ALA A 98 -11.69 -7.10 -9.56
C ALA A 98 -12.24 -5.71 -9.94
N LYS A 99 -13.19 -5.22 -9.15
CA LYS A 99 -13.57 -3.81 -9.14
C LYS A 99 -12.39 -3.00 -8.63
N VAL A 100 -12.24 -1.75 -9.11
CA VAL A 100 -11.15 -0.88 -8.70
C VAL A 100 -11.71 0.43 -8.16
N SER A 101 -11.14 0.88 -7.05
CA SER A 101 -11.44 2.19 -6.46
C SER A 101 -10.17 2.78 -5.82
N GLY A 102 -10.22 4.00 -5.34
CA GLY A 102 -9.05 4.62 -4.71
C GLY A 102 -9.41 5.67 -3.68
N PHE A 103 -8.47 5.94 -2.78
CA PHE A 103 -8.56 7.05 -1.82
C PHE A 103 -7.17 7.62 -1.51
N ILE A 104 -7.15 8.77 -0.83
CA ILE A 104 -5.95 9.39 -0.30
C ILE A 104 -5.86 9.05 1.19
N MET A 105 -4.73 8.52 1.65
CA MET A 105 -4.51 8.24 3.07
C MET A 105 -4.65 9.53 3.89
N GLY A 106 -5.46 9.47 4.95
CA GLY A 106 -5.92 10.63 5.71
C GLY A 106 -7.25 11.22 5.23
N GLU A 107 -7.78 10.81 4.07
CA GLU A 107 -9.04 11.25 3.50
C GLU A 107 -9.94 10.05 3.14
N LEU A 108 -10.00 9.04 4.03
CA LEU A 108 -10.78 7.83 3.82
C LEU A 108 -12.28 8.16 3.75
N PRO A 109 -12.97 7.82 2.62
CA PRO A 109 -14.43 7.97 2.56
C PRO A 109 -15.12 7.09 3.61
N ALA A 110 -16.11 7.64 4.32
CA ALA A 110 -16.82 6.93 5.39
C ALA A 110 -17.43 5.58 4.93
N ALA A 111 -17.86 5.51 3.67
CA ALA A 111 -18.41 4.27 3.10
C ALA A 111 -17.37 3.16 2.91
N MET A 112 -16.07 3.46 2.99
CA MET A 112 -14.99 2.48 2.88
C MET A 112 -14.51 1.97 4.24
N ALA A 113 -14.89 2.61 5.36
CA ALA A 113 -14.50 2.19 6.68
C ALA A 113 -14.97 0.75 6.98
N GLY A 114 -14.08 -0.09 7.51
CA GLY A 114 -14.37 -1.47 7.88
C GLY A 114 -14.74 -2.40 6.71
N THR A 115 -14.28 -2.12 5.48
CA THR A 115 -14.66 -2.92 4.30
C THR A 115 -13.54 -3.81 3.75
N ALA A 116 -12.28 -3.54 4.07
CA ALA A 116 -11.15 -4.26 3.51
C ALA A 116 -10.77 -5.49 4.35
N ASP A 117 -10.34 -6.55 3.66
CA ASP A 117 -9.82 -7.77 4.28
C ASP A 117 -8.31 -7.71 4.50
N ARG A 118 -7.59 -7.03 3.59
CA ARG A 118 -6.13 -6.89 3.60
C ARG A 118 -5.72 -5.46 3.24
N PHE A 119 -4.66 -4.97 3.89
CA PHE A 119 -4.00 -3.72 3.52
C PHE A 119 -2.51 -3.99 3.31
N LEU A 120 -1.99 -3.70 2.13
CA LEU A 120 -0.63 -4.07 1.73
C LEU A 120 0.28 -2.84 1.59
N PHE A 121 1.31 -2.77 2.42
CA PHE A 121 2.42 -1.84 2.26
C PHE A 121 3.61 -2.55 1.59
N ILE A 122 3.65 -2.54 0.26
CA ILE A 122 4.73 -3.19 -0.48
C ILE A 122 5.82 -2.16 -0.81
N ARG A 123 6.88 -2.13 -0.01
CA ARG A 123 8.00 -1.17 -0.09
C ARG A 123 7.53 0.29 -0.08
N ALA A 124 6.55 0.56 0.76
CA ALA A 124 5.85 1.85 0.84
C ALA A 124 6.20 2.62 2.12
N LEU A 125 6.39 1.93 3.24
CA LEU A 125 6.51 2.54 4.56
C LEU A 125 7.72 3.47 4.70
N HIS A 126 8.85 3.17 4.06
CA HIS A 126 10.07 3.96 4.20
C HIS A 126 9.91 5.43 3.79
N ASN A 127 9.12 5.72 2.75
CA ASN A 127 8.85 7.10 2.35
C ASN A 127 7.97 7.85 3.36
N LEU A 128 6.99 7.17 3.93
CA LEU A 128 6.11 7.71 4.97
C LEU A 128 6.90 7.98 6.26
N ALA A 129 7.72 7.01 6.69
CA ALA A 129 8.58 7.13 7.86
C ALA A 129 9.61 8.25 7.73
N ARG A 130 10.25 8.37 6.55
CA ARG A 130 11.23 9.42 6.25
C ARG A 130 10.73 10.82 6.57
N PHE A 131 9.47 11.08 6.31
CA PHE A 131 8.84 12.40 6.45
C PHE A 131 7.83 12.46 7.59
N GLU A 132 7.88 11.52 8.54
CA GLU A 132 6.96 11.49 9.69
C GLU A 132 7.03 12.78 10.50
N GLN A 133 8.24 13.29 10.77
CA GLN A 133 8.44 14.51 11.55
C GLN A 133 7.94 15.79 10.84
N ASP A 134 7.73 15.72 9.53
CA ASP A 134 7.31 16.85 8.71
C ASP A 134 5.79 16.96 8.57
N GLY A 135 5.03 15.96 9.03
CA GLY A 135 3.57 16.01 8.88
C GLY A 135 2.79 14.78 9.35
N GLY A 136 3.40 13.86 10.10
CA GLY A 136 2.69 12.68 10.62
C GLY A 136 2.23 11.72 9.52
N HIS A 137 3.02 11.60 8.45
CA HIS A 137 2.59 10.88 7.27
C HIS A 137 2.48 9.37 7.47
N LEU A 138 3.38 8.77 8.25
CA LEU A 138 3.30 7.36 8.61
C LEU A 138 2.11 7.10 9.53
N THR A 139 1.98 7.89 10.59
CA THR A 139 0.83 7.83 11.51
C THR A 139 -0.49 7.94 10.76
N THR A 140 -0.62 8.90 9.83
CA THR A 140 -1.81 9.08 8.99
C THR A 140 -2.11 7.86 8.12
N ALA A 141 -1.07 7.27 7.53
CA ALA A 141 -1.23 6.09 6.66
C ALA A 141 -1.65 4.85 7.46
N LEU A 142 -1.02 4.63 8.63
CA LEU A 142 -1.36 3.51 9.51
C LEU A 142 -2.78 3.64 10.08
N LYS A 143 -3.19 4.87 10.45
CA LYS A 143 -4.57 5.12 10.85
C LYS A 143 -5.55 4.81 9.71
N SER A 144 -5.25 5.22 8.48
CA SER A 144 -6.08 4.91 7.32
C SER A 144 -6.19 3.41 7.07
N ALA A 145 -5.10 2.65 7.29
CA ALA A 145 -5.10 1.21 7.20
C ALA A 145 -5.99 0.57 8.30
N TYR A 146 -5.91 1.09 9.52
CA TYR A 146 -6.75 0.64 10.63
C TYR A 146 -8.24 0.89 10.36
N ASP A 147 -8.58 2.10 9.92
CA ASP A 147 -9.97 2.52 9.73
C ASP A 147 -10.67 1.77 8.57
N ILE A 148 -9.94 1.41 7.50
CA ILE A 148 -10.53 0.70 6.35
C ILE A 148 -10.64 -0.80 6.56
N LEU A 149 -9.83 -1.39 7.41
CA LEU A 149 -9.84 -2.84 7.65
C LEU A 149 -11.06 -3.26 8.48
N LYS A 150 -11.61 -4.43 8.13
CA LYS A 150 -12.57 -5.14 8.96
C LYS A 150 -11.93 -5.55 10.29
N PRO A 151 -12.71 -5.77 11.35
CA PRO A 151 -12.22 -6.49 12.53
C PRO A 151 -11.60 -7.83 12.11
N GLY A 152 -10.36 -8.09 12.54
CA GLY A 152 -9.58 -9.26 12.11
C GLY A 152 -8.95 -9.15 10.71
N GLY A 153 -9.05 -8.00 10.05
CA GLY A 153 -8.32 -7.71 8.81
C GLY A 153 -6.82 -7.64 9.05
N ILE A 154 -6.01 -7.91 8.02
CA ILE A 154 -4.55 -8.03 8.14
C ILE A 154 -3.84 -6.91 7.37
N VAL A 155 -2.86 -6.27 8.02
CA VAL A 155 -1.86 -5.44 7.35
C VAL A 155 -0.68 -6.33 6.94
N GLY A 156 -0.37 -6.36 5.65
CA GLY A 156 0.81 -7.00 5.10
C GLY A 156 1.90 -5.97 4.77
N VAL A 157 3.11 -6.21 5.27
CA VAL A 157 4.26 -5.34 5.01
C VAL A 157 5.37 -6.11 4.31
N VAL A 158 5.82 -5.60 3.18
CA VAL A 158 7.08 -5.99 2.54
C VAL A 158 7.98 -4.77 2.51
N GLN A 159 9.10 -4.82 3.24
CA GLN A 159 10.01 -3.68 3.38
C GLN A 159 11.46 -4.16 3.39
N HIS A 160 12.37 -3.38 2.85
CA HIS A 160 13.80 -3.63 3.02
C HIS A 160 14.19 -3.40 4.47
N GLU A 161 14.69 -4.46 5.11
CA GLU A 161 15.10 -4.43 6.51
C GLU A 161 16.48 -3.81 6.64
N ALA A 162 16.61 -2.87 7.57
CA ALA A 162 17.88 -2.32 7.97
C ALA A 162 18.61 -3.29 8.93
N PRO A 163 19.93 -3.48 8.80
CA PRO A 163 20.70 -4.24 9.79
C PRO A 163 20.52 -3.67 11.20
N GLU A 164 20.49 -4.53 12.22
CA GLU A 164 20.37 -4.10 13.62
C GLU A 164 21.47 -3.08 14.01
N SER A 165 22.68 -3.27 13.48
CA SER A 165 23.82 -2.37 13.71
C SER A 165 23.68 -0.99 13.06
N ALA A 166 22.70 -0.80 12.16
CA ALA A 166 22.48 0.49 11.53
C ALA A 166 21.98 1.51 12.57
N SER A 167 22.49 2.75 12.49
CA SER A 167 21.95 3.84 13.30
C SER A 167 20.50 4.17 12.90
N ASP A 168 19.69 4.67 13.83
CA ASP A 168 18.32 5.08 13.55
C ASP A 168 18.26 6.17 12.48
N LYS A 169 19.25 7.06 12.43
CA LYS A 169 19.39 8.05 11.37
C LYS A 169 19.57 7.40 9.99
N TRP A 170 20.34 6.32 9.88
CA TRP A 170 20.52 5.59 8.62
C TRP A 170 19.25 4.82 8.24
N ALA A 171 18.57 4.21 9.20
CA ALA A 171 17.36 3.40 9.06
C ALA A 171 16.07 4.23 9.11
N SER A 172 16.15 5.54 8.90
CA SER A 172 14.99 6.46 8.96
C SER A 172 14.03 6.38 7.77
N GLY A 173 14.30 5.51 6.81
CA GLY A 173 13.56 5.42 5.54
C GLY A 173 14.20 6.20 4.38
N ALA A 174 15.10 7.15 4.63
CA ALA A 174 15.74 7.94 3.59
C ALA A 174 16.56 7.09 2.60
N ASN A 175 17.12 5.97 3.07
CA ASN A 175 17.84 4.99 2.27
C ASN A 175 16.96 3.85 1.73
N GLY A 176 15.65 3.90 1.98
CA GLY A 176 14.71 2.84 1.59
C GLY A 176 14.59 1.69 2.60
N TYR A 177 15.29 1.77 3.73
CA TYR A 177 15.37 0.73 4.76
C TYR A 177 14.76 1.20 6.07
N LEU A 178 14.11 0.25 6.78
CA LEU A 178 13.57 0.44 8.13
C LEU A 178 13.98 -0.76 9.00
N LYS A 179 14.16 -0.56 10.30
CA LYS A 179 14.34 -1.66 11.25
C LYS A 179 13.00 -2.38 11.46
N MET A 180 13.04 -3.69 11.61
CA MET A 180 11.84 -4.52 11.84
C MET A 180 11.12 -4.07 13.12
N ASP A 181 11.85 -3.91 14.23
CA ASP A 181 11.29 -3.49 15.51
C ASP A 181 10.60 -2.12 15.43
N PHE A 182 11.17 -1.19 14.66
CA PHE A 182 10.54 0.10 14.41
C PHE A 182 9.18 -0.09 13.70
N VAL A 183 9.13 -0.90 12.65
CA VAL A 183 7.89 -1.14 11.88
C VAL A 183 6.83 -1.80 12.77
N ILE A 184 7.20 -2.81 13.54
CA ILE A 184 6.31 -3.48 14.49
C ILE A 184 5.76 -2.46 15.50
N ALA A 185 6.63 -1.70 16.16
CA ALA A 185 6.21 -0.72 17.17
C ALA A 185 5.26 0.36 16.60
N GLN A 186 5.47 0.81 15.35
CA GLN A 186 4.56 1.77 14.71
C GLN A 186 3.18 1.16 14.43
N LEU A 187 3.13 -0.10 13.98
CA LEU A 187 1.88 -0.81 13.74
C LEU A 187 1.14 -1.10 15.05
N GLU A 188 1.84 -1.53 16.10
CA GLU A 188 1.25 -1.74 17.43
C GLU A 188 0.69 -0.43 18.03
N ALA A 189 1.42 0.68 17.87
CA ALA A 189 0.94 2.01 18.29
C ALA A 189 -0.33 2.45 17.52
N ALA A 190 -0.52 1.95 16.31
CA ALA A 190 -1.72 2.18 15.50
C ALA A 190 -2.88 1.21 15.83
N GLY A 191 -2.69 0.26 16.77
CA GLY A 191 -3.72 -0.67 17.23
C GLY A 191 -3.69 -2.06 16.60
N PHE A 192 -2.64 -2.41 15.86
CA PHE A 192 -2.45 -3.75 15.31
C PHE A 192 -1.70 -4.67 16.28
N GLU A 193 -1.87 -5.97 16.09
CA GLU A 193 -1.09 -7.00 16.78
C GLU A 193 -0.17 -7.70 15.79
N PHE A 194 1.10 -7.95 16.18
CA PHE A 194 2.05 -8.69 15.36
C PHE A 194 1.66 -10.17 15.31
N LEU A 195 1.53 -10.73 14.12
CA LEU A 195 1.16 -12.12 13.91
C LEU A 195 2.34 -13.01 13.51
N ALA A 196 3.09 -12.61 12.47
CA ALA A 196 4.19 -13.40 11.91
C ALA A 196 5.09 -12.55 10.99
N SER A 197 6.32 -13.03 10.76
CA SER A 197 7.27 -12.49 9.78
C SER A 197 8.01 -13.61 9.05
#